data_8af345b54a22ba54b1be84c349ff3fad
#
_entry.id   8af345b54a22ba54b1be84c349ff3fad
#
_cell.length_a   1.000
_cell.length_b   1.000
_cell.length_c   1.000
_cell.angle_alpha   90.00
_cell.angle_beta   90.00
_cell.angle_gamma   90.00
#
_symmetry.space_group_name_H-M   'P 1'
#
loop_
_entity.id
_entity.type
_entity.pdbx_description
1 polymer ?
#
loop_
_entity_poly.entity_id
_entity_poly.type
_entity_poly.pdbx_seq_one_letter_code
_entity_poly.pdbx_strand_id
1 'polypeptide(L)'
;QVKELTDKMGIPGELGKENITAFNSADLNNIQSNMEQDSDYKDLLSAKKQQSMTFGTDTEIYCFTYGIKIDGLQVYANDDPILQQTRDVLITQPVNIEVMISNRGIESVFVSGIMEEPDVCNANVDIIGEKGITEALNKRFGDVILTDEYKATNIWMEYFPLLQNDSFTDIKLIPVWCLDFEVNGNGAEAGGYTIRINAITGDEIA
;
A
#
# COMPACT_ATOMS: atom_id res chain seq x y z
N GLN A 1 20.62 4.76 7.83
CA GLN A 1 20.73 5.44 6.52
C GLN A 1 19.37 5.84 5.98
N VAL A 2 18.39 4.90 5.80
CA VAL A 2 17.06 5.26 5.27
C VAL A 2 16.36 6.26 6.17
N LYS A 3 16.29 6.00 7.50
CA LYS A 3 15.72 6.96 8.46
C LYS A 3 16.38 8.34 8.39
N GLU A 4 17.70 8.40 8.31
CA GLU A 4 18.41 9.67 8.20
C GLU A 4 18.08 10.42 6.89
N LEU A 5 17.82 9.68 5.81
CA LEU A 5 17.41 10.23 4.54
C LEU A 5 15.99 10.80 4.64
N THR A 6 15.04 10.05 5.20
CA THR A 6 13.64 10.49 5.37
C THR A 6 13.54 11.71 6.29
N ASP A 7 14.32 11.74 7.38
CA ASP A 7 14.41 12.91 8.27
C ASP A 7 14.89 14.16 7.51
N LYS A 8 15.92 14.01 6.65
CA LYS A 8 16.43 15.10 5.82
C LYS A 8 15.46 15.57 4.75
N MET A 9 14.60 14.67 4.27
CA MET A 9 13.55 14.99 3.30
C MET A 9 12.33 15.64 3.94
N GLY A 10 12.25 15.68 5.28
CA GLY A 10 11.10 16.25 5.99
C GLY A 10 9.85 15.38 5.89
N ILE A 11 9.98 14.07 5.70
CA ILE A 11 8.85 13.14 5.65
C ILE A 11 8.29 13.01 7.06
N PRO A 12 6.98 13.29 7.29
CA PRO A 12 6.40 13.25 8.62
C PRO A 12 6.25 11.83 9.15
N GLY A 13 6.21 11.70 10.47
CA GLY A 13 5.97 10.44 11.17
C GLY A 13 7.21 9.56 11.31
N GLU A 14 6.98 8.30 11.59
CA GLU A 14 8.02 7.29 11.76
C GLU A 14 8.00 6.32 10.59
N LEU A 15 9.15 5.68 10.28
CA LEU A 15 9.16 4.57 9.32
C LEU A 15 8.28 3.43 9.84
N GLY A 16 7.35 3.02 9.02
CA GLY A 16 6.39 1.98 9.30
C GLY A 16 6.83 0.60 8.83
N LYS A 17 5.87 -0.20 8.39
CA LYS A 17 6.12 -1.55 7.89
C LYS A 17 7.17 -1.54 6.79
N GLU A 18 8.15 -2.42 6.92
CA GLU A 18 9.21 -2.64 5.95
C GLU A 18 8.93 -3.90 5.14
N ASN A 19 9.14 -3.80 3.84
CA ASN A 19 9.22 -4.96 2.96
C ASN A 19 10.56 -4.93 2.23
N ILE A 20 11.19 -6.09 2.06
CA ILE A 20 12.50 -6.21 1.40
C ILE A 20 12.38 -7.20 0.27
N THR A 21 12.68 -6.76 -0.93
CA THR A 21 12.80 -7.61 -2.11
C THR A 21 14.24 -7.60 -2.61
N ALA A 22 14.82 -8.77 -2.79
CA ALA A 22 16.17 -8.93 -3.32
C ALA A 22 16.09 -9.40 -4.78
N PHE A 23 16.86 -8.77 -5.63
CA PHE A 23 17.01 -9.13 -7.04
C PHE A 23 18.46 -9.49 -7.33
N ASN A 24 18.69 -10.69 -7.83
CA ASN A 24 19.98 -11.09 -8.37
C ASN A 24 20.07 -10.73 -9.87
N SER A 25 21.23 -10.95 -10.47
CA SER A 25 21.47 -10.62 -11.88
C SER A 25 20.56 -11.37 -12.86
N ALA A 26 20.12 -12.59 -12.53
CA ALA A 26 19.21 -13.34 -13.37
C ALA A 26 17.81 -12.72 -13.35
N ASP A 27 17.32 -12.32 -12.17
CA ASP A 27 16.04 -11.61 -12.01
C ASP A 27 16.05 -10.30 -12.79
N LEU A 28 17.10 -9.50 -12.63
CA LEU A 28 17.25 -8.20 -13.29
C LEU A 28 17.32 -8.33 -14.81
N ASN A 29 18.07 -9.30 -15.33
CA ASN A 29 18.14 -9.56 -16.77
C ASN A 29 16.82 -10.08 -17.34
N ASN A 30 16.06 -10.84 -16.55
CA ASN A 30 14.72 -11.30 -16.94
C ASN A 30 13.73 -10.12 -16.99
N ILE A 31 13.75 -9.24 -15.98
CA ILE A 31 12.95 -8.00 -15.97
C ILE A 31 13.29 -7.13 -17.20
N GLN A 32 14.57 -6.91 -17.46
CA GLN A 32 15.04 -6.13 -18.62
C GLN A 32 14.53 -6.75 -19.93
N SER A 33 14.65 -8.08 -20.06
CA SER A 33 14.18 -8.80 -21.26
C SER A 33 12.67 -8.68 -21.46
N ASN A 34 11.89 -8.71 -20.38
CA ASN A 34 10.45 -8.52 -20.44
C ASN A 34 10.08 -7.08 -20.84
N MET A 35 10.77 -6.09 -20.26
CA MET A 35 10.59 -4.68 -20.66
C MET A 35 10.89 -4.46 -22.14
N GLU A 36 11.93 -5.10 -22.67
CA GLU A 36 12.30 -5.00 -24.09
C GLU A 36 11.27 -5.66 -25.05
N GLN A 37 10.32 -6.43 -24.53
CA GLN A 37 9.20 -6.94 -25.32
C GLN A 37 8.04 -5.95 -25.41
N ASP A 38 7.96 -5.02 -24.47
CA ASP A 38 6.94 -3.96 -24.45
C ASP A 38 7.13 -2.96 -25.60
N SER A 39 6.02 -2.54 -26.24
CA SER A 39 6.05 -1.64 -27.38
C SER A 39 6.55 -0.26 -27.02
N ASP A 40 6.08 0.28 -25.90
CA ASP A 40 6.41 1.64 -25.46
C ASP A 40 7.89 1.74 -25.07
N TYR A 41 8.41 0.67 -24.44
CA TYR A 41 9.83 0.58 -24.11
C TYR A 41 10.71 0.49 -25.37
N LYS A 42 10.29 -0.26 -26.40
CA LYS A 42 10.97 -0.30 -27.70
C LYS A 42 11.04 1.08 -28.35
N ASP A 43 9.97 1.84 -28.26
CA ASP A 43 9.93 3.20 -28.79
C ASP A 43 10.91 4.13 -28.04
N LEU A 44 11.00 3.99 -26.72
CA LEU A 44 12.00 4.71 -25.90
C LEU A 44 13.43 4.34 -26.25
N LEU A 45 13.71 3.04 -26.45
CA LEU A 45 15.04 2.58 -26.90
C LEU A 45 15.38 3.14 -28.28
N SER A 46 14.45 3.05 -29.25
CA SER A 46 14.65 3.53 -30.60
C SER A 46 14.86 5.04 -30.68
N ALA A 47 14.17 5.79 -29.81
CA ALA A 47 14.34 7.23 -29.64
C ALA A 47 15.60 7.62 -28.85
N LYS A 48 16.42 6.66 -28.39
CA LYS A 48 17.58 6.87 -27.53
C LYS A 48 17.27 7.61 -26.21
N LYS A 49 16.03 7.51 -25.74
CA LYS A 49 15.59 8.05 -24.45
C LYS A 49 15.82 7.06 -23.31
N GLN A 50 16.06 5.80 -23.65
CA GLN A 50 16.40 4.73 -22.71
C GLN A 50 17.51 3.88 -23.31
N GLN A 51 18.21 3.11 -22.48
CA GLN A 51 19.25 2.18 -22.90
C GLN A 51 18.92 0.78 -22.36
N SER A 52 19.18 -0.23 -23.19
CA SER A 52 19.19 -1.61 -22.74
C SER A 52 20.32 -1.82 -21.76
N MET A 53 20.06 -2.53 -20.69
CA MET A 53 21.06 -2.85 -19.65
C MET A 53 21.29 -4.35 -19.57
N THR A 54 22.52 -4.73 -19.24
CA THR A 54 22.86 -6.12 -18.92
C THR A 54 23.54 -6.13 -17.56
N PHE A 55 23.02 -6.96 -16.67
CA PHE A 55 23.52 -7.06 -15.30
C PHE A 55 24.51 -8.21 -15.20
N GLY A 56 25.71 -7.92 -14.66
CA GLY A 56 26.75 -8.91 -14.41
C GLY A 56 26.36 -9.90 -13.31
N THR A 57 27.05 -11.03 -13.23
CA THR A 57 26.74 -12.13 -12.30
C THR A 57 26.90 -11.79 -10.82
N ASP A 58 27.57 -10.68 -10.52
CA ASP A 58 27.82 -10.14 -9.18
C ASP A 58 26.87 -8.98 -8.83
N THR A 59 25.89 -8.68 -9.70
CA THR A 59 24.93 -7.62 -9.46
C THR A 59 23.81 -8.13 -8.56
N GLU A 60 23.67 -7.48 -7.40
CA GLU A 60 22.55 -7.66 -6.48
C GLU A 60 21.95 -6.29 -6.16
N ILE A 61 20.62 -6.19 -6.19
CA ILE A 61 19.87 -5.01 -5.79
C ILE A 61 18.86 -5.41 -4.72
N TYR A 62 18.84 -4.65 -3.65
CA TYR A 62 17.84 -4.76 -2.60
C TYR A 62 16.89 -3.58 -2.69
N CYS A 63 15.61 -3.86 -2.84
CA CYS A 63 14.55 -2.86 -2.80
C CYS A 63 13.90 -2.91 -1.41
N PHE A 64 14.01 -1.82 -0.69
CA PHE A 64 13.37 -1.62 0.61
C PHE A 64 12.15 -0.73 0.40
N THR A 65 11.00 -1.22 0.81
CA THR A 65 9.74 -0.48 0.75
C THR A 65 9.25 -0.21 2.15
N TYR A 66 9.02 1.06 2.48
CA TYR A 66 8.54 1.48 3.78
C TYR A 66 7.23 2.25 3.64
N GLY A 67 6.29 2.00 4.56
CA GLY A 67 5.23 2.94 4.86
C GLY A 67 5.65 3.93 5.93
N ILE A 68 4.73 4.78 6.37
CA ILE A 68 4.91 5.67 7.53
C ILE A 68 3.93 5.31 8.65
N LYS A 69 4.30 5.67 9.88
CA LYS A 69 3.44 5.62 11.05
C LYS A 69 3.23 7.02 11.60
N ILE A 70 2.02 7.30 12.03
CA ILE A 70 1.65 8.51 12.75
C ILE A 70 1.01 8.06 14.07
N ASP A 71 1.47 8.57 15.18
CA ASP A 71 1.02 8.17 16.53
C ASP A 71 1.01 6.64 16.75
N GLY A 72 2.00 5.94 16.19
CA GLY A 72 2.16 4.51 16.32
C GLY A 72 1.28 3.65 15.39
N LEU A 73 0.31 4.23 14.68
CA LEU A 73 -0.49 3.52 13.68
C LEU A 73 0.13 3.67 12.29
N GLN A 74 0.14 2.56 11.55
CA GLN A 74 0.53 2.55 10.15
C GLN A 74 -0.43 3.43 9.35
N VAL A 75 0.09 4.28 8.46
CA VAL A 75 -0.71 4.88 7.41
C VAL A 75 -0.78 3.90 6.24
N TYR A 76 -1.96 3.74 5.68
CA TYR A 76 -2.19 2.84 4.56
C TYR A 76 -1.12 3.00 3.47
N ALA A 77 -0.48 1.90 3.12
CA ALA A 77 0.66 1.86 2.21
C ALA A 77 0.55 0.72 1.18
N ASN A 78 -0.65 0.26 0.87
CA ASN A 78 -0.81 -0.87 -0.04
C ASN A 78 -1.17 -0.41 -1.46
N ASP A 79 -0.50 -1.00 -2.46
CA ASP A 79 -0.76 -0.81 -3.89
C ASP A 79 -1.90 -1.72 -4.39
N ASP A 80 -2.98 -1.89 -3.62
CA ASP A 80 -4.11 -2.67 -4.08
C ASP A 80 -4.77 -1.96 -5.28
N PRO A 81 -4.60 -2.47 -6.52
CA PRO A 81 -5.12 -1.81 -7.71
C PRO A 81 -6.66 -1.79 -7.74
N ILE A 82 -7.33 -2.61 -6.93
CA ILE A 82 -8.79 -2.64 -6.86
C ILE A 82 -9.29 -1.38 -6.14
N LEU A 83 -8.62 -0.94 -5.09
CA LEU A 83 -8.98 0.28 -4.38
C LEU A 83 -8.74 1.56 -5.21
N GLN A 84 -7.83 1.52 -6.17
CA GLN A 84 -7.61 2.66 -7.09
C GLN A 84 -8.75 2.83 -8.11
N GLN A 85 -9.61 1.83 -8.29
CA GLN A 85 -10.67 1.85 -9.30
C GLN A 85 -12.07 2.16 -8.74
N THR A 86 -12.26 2.14 -7.43
CA THR A 86 -13.56 2.47 -6.83
C THR A 86 -13.76 3.98 -6.84
N ARG A 87 -14.62 4.46 -7.73
CA ARG A 87 -14.87 5.90 -8.01
C ARG A 87 -15.53 6.67 -6.88
N ASP A 88 -16.03 5.99 -5.86
CA ASP A 88 -16.82 6.62 -4.80
C ASP A 88 -15.98 7.05 -3.59
N VAL A 89 -14.74 6.58 -3.50
CA VAL A 89 -13.77 7.01 -2.50
C VAL A 89 -12.51 7.43 -3.24
N LEU A 90 -12.28 8.73 -3.36
CA LEU A 90 -11.04 9.26 -3.89
C LEU A 90 -9.95 9.00 -2.84
N ILE A 91 -9.14 7.98 -3.10
CA ILE A 91 -8.00 7.61 -2.27
C ILE A 91 -6.77 8.28 -2.86
N THR A 92 -5.99 8.92 -2.01
CA THR A 92 -4.65 9.37 -2.40
C THR A 92 -3.76 8.15 -2.67
N GLN A 93 -2.71 8.37 -3.44
CA GLN A 93 -1.66 7.37 -3.52
C GLN A 93 -1.18 7.02 -2.10
N PRO A 94 -1.00 5.73 -1.78
CA PRO A 94 -0.47 5.32 -0.50
C PRO A 94 0.89 5.95 -0.27
N VAL A 95 1.19 6.30 0.97
CA VAL A 95 2.53 6.78 1.32
C VAL A 95 3.50 5.61 1.23
N ASN A 96 4.37 5.70 0.25
CA ASN A 96 5.35 4.68 -0.02
C ASN A 96 6.74 5.28 -0.21
N ILE A 97 7.73 4.71 0.44
CA ILE A 97 9.14 5.09 0.35
C ILE A 97 9.90 3.87 -0.15
N GLU A 98 10.38 3.94 -1.37
CA GLU A 98 11.21 2.88 -1.94
C GLU A 98 12.66 3.32 -2.02
N VAL A 99 13.54 2.46 -1.53
CA VAL A 99 14.99 2.70 -1.59
C VAL A 99 15.66 1.48 -2.23
N MET A 100 16.28 1.69 -3.37
CA MET A 100 17.07 0.66 -4.03
C MET A 100 18.55 0.82 -3.66
N ILE A 101 19.15 -0.26 -3.21
CA ILE A 101 20.54 -0.30 -2.75
C ILE A 101 21.27 -1.44 -3.45
N SER A 102 22.44 -1.15 -3.97
CA SER A 102 23.40 -2.14 -4.48
C SER A 102 24.73 -2.10 -3.71
N ASN A 103 25.70 -2.87 -4.16
CA ASN A 103 27.08 -2.80 -3.64
C ASN A 103 27.78 -1.44 -3.92
N ARG A 104 27.20 -0.60 -4.78
CA ARG A 104 27.67 0.76 -5.07
C ARG A 104 27.08 1.83 -4.14
N GLY A 105 26.05 1.46 -3.37
CA GLY A 105 25.30 2.35 -2.48
C GLY A 105 23.84 2.50 -2.86
N ILE A 106 23.25 3.66 -2.56
CA ILE A 106 21.88 3.97 -2.91
C ILE A 106 21.80 4.28 -4.41
N GLU A 107 21.04 3.46 -5.14
CA GLU A 107 20.84 3.60 -6.59
C GLU A 107 19.65 4.52 -6.90
N SER A 108 18.58 4.40 -6.14
CA SER A 108 17.41 5.25 -6.28
C SER A 108 16.62 5.38 -4.99
N VAL A 109 15.90 6.48 -4.89
CA VAL A 109 14.89 6.72 -3.86
C VAL A 109 13.65 7.24 -4.54
N PHE A 110 12.54 6.57 -4.30
CA PHE A 110 11.23 6.99 -4.76
C PHE A 110 10.33 7.22 -3.56
N VAL A 111 9.61 8.33 -3.55
CA VAL A 111 8.67 8.65 -2.48
C VAL A 111 7.36 9.10 -3.12
N SER A 112 6.27 8.47 -2.74
CA SER A 112 4.92 8.80 -3.19
C SER A 112 4.00 9.07 -2.01
N GLY A 113 2.89 9.77 -2.27
CA GLY A 113 1.86 10.04 -1.26
C GLY A 113 2.36 10.90 -0.10
N ILE A 114 3.33 11.79 -0.34
CA ILE A 114 3.84 12.72 0.70
C ILE A 114 2.68 13.59 1.18
N MET A 115 2.54 13.70 2.49
CA MET A 115 1.63 14.62 3.15
C MET A 115 2.41 15.50 4.12
N GLU A 116 1.88 16.67 4.43
CA GLU A 116 2.38 17.50 5.51
C GLU A 116 2.10 16.84 6.87
N GLU A 117 2.76 17.30 7.93
CA GLU A 117 2.49 16.81 9.27
C GLU A 117 1.00 17.06 9.60
N PRO A 118 0.23 16.03 9.98
CA PRO A 118 -1.21 16.18 10.14
C PRO A 118 -1.56 16.98 11.39
N ASP A 119 -2.51 17.89 11.24
CA ASP A 119 -3.16 18.53 12.37
C ASP A 119 -4.14 17.56 13.07
N VAL A 120 -4.15 17.58 14.39
CA VAL A 120 -5.09 16.76 15.17
C VAL A 120 -6.48 17.39 15.10
N CYS A 121 -7.34 16.84 14.27
CA CYS A 121 -8.72 17.31 14.11
C CYS A 121 -9.61 16.94 15.30
N ASN A 122 -9.39 15.77 15.92
CA ASN A 122 -10.17 15.30 17.08
C ASN A 122 -9.35 14.29 17.91
N ALA A 123 -8.95 14.70 19.10
CA ALA A 123 -8.05 13.92 19.94
C ALA A 123 -8.75 12.81 20.76
N ASN A 124 -10.08 12.86 20.90
CA ASN A 124 -10.85 11.93 21.76
C ASN A 124 -12.02 11.36 20.96
N VAL A 125 -11.74 10.41 20.08
CA VAL A 125 -12.76 9.72 19.29
C VAL A 125 -13.00 8.35 19.91
N ASP A 126 -14.25 8.02 20.20
CA ASP A 126 -14.63 6.66 20.59
C ASP A 126 -14.48 5.73 19.37
N ILE A 127 -13.72 4.68 19.57
CA ILE A 127 -13.46 3.65 18.55
C ILE A 127 -14.38 2.46 18.81
N ILE A 128 -15.04 1.95 17.76
CA ILE A 128 -15.84 0.75 17.85
C ILE A 128 -14.96 -0.44 18.25
N GLY A 129 -15.44 -1.21 19.23
CA GLY A 129 -14.80 -2.48 19.62
C GLY A 129 -15.38 -3.68 18.86
N GLU A 130 -15.11 -4.87 19.41
CA GLU A 130 -15.55 -6.15 18.85
C GLU A 130 -17.03 -6.18 18.43
N LYS A 131 -17.91 -5.64 19.27
CA LYS A 131 -19.35 -5.60 18.97
C LYS A 131 -19.64 -4.80 17.70
N GLY A 132 -19.06 -3.61 17.54
CA GLY A 132 -19.24 -2.76 16.37
C GLY A 132 -18.67 -3.40 15.10
N ILE A 133 -17.51 -4.06 15.20
CA ILE A 133 -16.93 -4.81 14.08
C ILE A 133 -17.87 -5.96 13.67
N THR A 134 -18.40 -6.71 14.64
CA THR A 134 -19.34 -7.80 14.38
C THR A 134 -20.62 -7.29 13.71
N GLU A 135 -21.15 -6.14 14.15
CA GLU A 135 -22.32 -5.50 13.54
C GLU A 135 -22.06 -5.09 12.07
N ALA A 136 -20.87 -4.52 11.80
CA ALA A 136 -20.47 -4.15 10.44
C ALA A 136 -20.36 -5.39 9.52
N LEU A 137 -19.74 -6.47 9.99
CA LEU A 137 -19.63 -7.72 9.23
C LEU A 137 -21.01 -8.37 9.00
N ASN A 138 -21.90 -8.34 10.00
CA ASN A 138 -23.26 -8.83 9.83
C ASN A 138 -24.05 -8.01 8.81
N LYS A 139 -23.85 -6.69 8.76
CA LYS A 139 -24.47 -5.82 7.73
C LYS A 139 -23.96 -6.19 6.33
N ARG A 140 -22.67 -6.49 6.19
CA ARG A 140 -22.08 -6.88 4.91
C ARG A 140 -22.56 -8.25 4.42
N PHE A 141 -22.55 -9.24 5.30
CA PHE A 141 -22.82 -10.64 4.93
C PHE A 141 -24.27 -11.07 5.18
N GLY A 142 -25.04 -10.32 5.96
CA GLY A 142 -26.38 -10.72 6.40
C GLY A 142 -27.40 -10.92 5.28
N ASP A 143 -27.28 -10.16 4.19
CA ASP A 143 -28.19 -10.22 3.03
C ASP A 143 -27.58 -10.98 1.84
N VAL A 144 -26.43 -11.64 2.03
CA VAL A 144 -25.73 -12.37 0.97
C VAL A 144 -25.80 -13.86 1.22
N ILE A 145 -26.18 -14.63 0.19
CA ILE A 145 -26.06 -16.09 0.23
C ILE A 145 -24.59 -16.44 0.03
N LEU A 146 -23.92 -16.77 1.12
CA LEU A 146 -22.53 -17.21 1.06
C LEU A 146 -22.51 -18.66 0.54
N THR A 147 -21.85 -18.87 -0.59
CA THR A 147 -21.59 -20.20 -1.18
C THR A 147 -20.27 -20.78 -0.73
N ASP A 148 -19.41 -19.93 -0.19
CA ASP A 148 -18.05 -20.24 0.21
C ASP A 148 -17.84 -19.98 1.70
N GLU A 149 -16.83 -20.59 2.28
CA GLU A 149 -16.44 -20.37 3.66
C GLU A 149 -15.48 -19.16 3.73
N TYR A 150 -15.85 -18.19 4.56
CA TYR A 150 -15.05 -16.99 4.83
C TYR A 150 -14.44 -17.09 6.22
N LYS A 151 -13.12 -17.06 6.29
CA LYS A 151 -12.39 -17.14 7.54
C LYS A 151 -11.54 -15.88 7.74
N ALA A 152 -11.85 -15.12 8.79
CA ALA A 152 -10.98 -14.02 9.21
C ALA A 152 -9.67 -14.59 9.77
N THR A 153 -8.54 -14.15 9.23
CA THR A 153 -7.20 -14.65 9.57
C THR A 153 -6.36 -13.64 10.31
N ASN A 154 -6.63 -12.35 10.12
CA ASN A 154 -5.91 -11.28 10.76
C ASN A 154 -6.82 -10.08 11.03
N ILE A 155 -6.50 -9.29 12.05
CA ILE A 155 -7.15 -8.03 12.36
C ILE A 155 -6.12 -7.03 12.88
N TRP A 156 -6.14 -5.80 12.34
CA TRP A 156 -5.28 -4.71 12.80
C TRP A 156 -5.97 -3.36 12.58
N MET A 157 -5.34 -2.30 13.06
CA MET A 157 -5.78 -0.93 12.83
C MET A 157 -4.71 -0.15 12.06
N GLU A 158 -5.16 0.68 11.12
CA GLU A 158 -4.30 1.61 10.38
C GLU A 158 -5.03 2.95 10.16
N TYR A 159 -4.29 3.98 9.77
CA TYR A 159 -4.88 5.19 9.24
C TYR A 159 -5.12 5.06 7.74
N PHE A 160 -6.32 5.45 7.33
CA PHE A 160 -6.72 5.44 5.93
C PHE A 160 -6.91 6.88 5.42
N PRO A 161 -6.20 7.29 4.35
CA PRO A 161 -6.27 8.64 3.82
C PRO A 161 -7.49 8.81 2.92
N LEU A 162 -8.42 9.68 3.33
CA LEU A 162 -9.58 10.07 2.53
C LEU A 162 -9.42 11.49 2.04
N LEU A 163 -9.65 11.72 0.74
CA LEU A 163 -9.75 13.05 0.17
C LEU A 163 -11.03 13.75 0.66
N GLN A 164 -10.91 15.01 0.95
CA GLN A 164 -12.02 15.84 1.45
C GLN A 164 -12.50 16.80 0.38
N ASN A 165 -13.83 16.99 0.29
CA ASN A 165 -14.47 18.09 -0.47
C ASN A 165 -14.05 18.18 -1.94
N ASP A 166 -13.87 17.06 -2.65
CA ASP A 166 -13.37 17.02 -4.02
C ASP A 166 -12.00 17.71 -4.22
N SER A 167 -11.30 17.97 -3.12
CA SER A 167 -9.95 18.51 -3.14
C SER A 167 -8.97 17.36 -3.34
N PHE A 168 -7.97 17.54 -4.22
CA PHE A 168 -6.86 16.58 -4.38
C PHE A 168 -5.73 16.81 -3.37
N THR A 169 -5.86 17.80 -2.49
CA THR A 169 -4.82 18.20 -1.53
C THR A 169 -5.23 18.02 -0.08
N ASP A 170 -6.54 18.09 0.21
CA ASP A 170 -7.02 18.02 1.59
C ASP A 170 -7.33 16.57 1.96
N ILE A 171 -6.50 15.98 2.81
CA ILE A 171 -6.59 14.59 3.22
C ILE A 171 -6.99 14.53 4.68
N LYS A 172 -7.94 13.66 4.99
CA LYS A 172 -8.27 13.27 6.35
C LYS A 172 -7.80 11.84 6.62
N LEU A 173 -6.95 11.69 7.63
CA LEU A 173 -6.60 10.37 8.12
C LEU A 173 -7.69 9.90 9.09
N ILE A 174 -8.31 8.78 8.78
CA ILE A 174 -9.29 8.13 9.65
C ILE A 174 -8.76 6.80 10.13
N PRO A 175 -8.96 6.43 11.42
CA PRO A 175 -8.63 5.10 11.89
C PRO A 175 -9.60 4.08 11.28
N VAL A 176 -9.06 2.98 10.76
CA VAL A 176 -9.84 1.87 10.20
C VAL A 176 -9.43 0.55 10.81
N TRP A 177 -10.40 -0.31 11.08
CA TRP A 177 -10.18 -1.72 11.31
C TRP A 177 -10.02 -2.44 9.98
N CYS A 178 -8.92 -3.15 9.84
CA CYS A 178 -8.62 -3.99 8.69
C CYS A 178 -8.75 -5.45 9.10
N LEU A 179 -9.45 -6.23 8.31
CA LEU A 179 -9.67 -7.66 8.52
C LEU A 179 -9.30 -8.41 7.24
N ASP A 180 -8.31 -9.29 7.33
CA ASP A 180 -7.99 -10.22 6.24
C ASP A 180 -8.90 -11.44 6.30
N PHE A 181 -9.42 -11.81 5.15
CA PHE A 181 -10.24 -13.00 4.96
C PHE A 181 -9.60 -13.94 3.96
N GLU A 182 -9.58 -15.22 4.32
CA GLU A 182 -9.38 -16.32 3.38
C GLU A 182 -10.74 -16.83 2.91
N VAL A 183 -10.86 -17.08 1.61
CA VAL A 183 -12.06 -17.66 1.00
C VAL A 183 -11.73 -19.07 0.54
N ASN A 184 -12.43 -20.05 1.13
CA ASN A 184 -12.32 -21.45 0.76
C ASN A 184 -13.61 -21.87 0.03
N GLY A 185 -13.54 -22.05 -1.29
CA GLY A 185 -14.69 -22.40 -2.12
C GLY A 185 -14.41 -23.47 -3.15
N ASN A 186 -15.46 -24.22 -3.52
CA ASN A 186 -15.43 -25.22 -4.58
C ASN A 186 -15.52 -24.55 -5.97
N GLY A 187 -14.50 -23.82 -6.38
CA GLY A 187 -14.45 -23.22 -7.71
C GLY A 187 -14.01 -21.76 -7.78
N ALA A 188 -13.87 -21.06 -6.66
CA ALA A 188 -13.14 -19.81 -6.62
C ALA A 188 -11.64 -20.13 -6.54
N GLU A 189 -10.83 -19.39 -7.26
CA GLU A 189 -9.39 -19.35 -6.98
C GLU A 189 -9.24 -18.99 -5.50
N ALA A 190 -8.46 -19.79 -4.76
CA ALA A 190 -8.16 -19.52 -3.37
C ALA A 190 -7.58 -18.10 -3.30
N GLY A 191 -8.36 -17.16 -2.79
CA GLY A 191 -8.03 -15.75 -2.74
C GLY A 191 -8.26 -15.23 -1.33
N GLY A 192 -7.48 -14.22 -0.96
CA GLY A 192 -7.72 -13.44 0.24
C GLY A 192 -8.11 -12.01 -0.15
N TYR A 193 -8.88 -11.36 0.70
CA TYR A 193 -9.15 -9.94 0.57
C TYR A 193 -9.24 -9.28 1.95
N THR A 194 -9.03 -7.99 1.97
CA THR A 194 -9.09 -7.18 3.19
C THR A 194 -10.37 -6.37 3.21
N ILE A 195 -11.16 -6.51 4.29
CA ILE A 195 -12.28 -5.61 4.58
C ILE A 195 -11.75 -4.47 5.46
N ARG A 196 -12.14 -3.24 5.12
CA ARG A 196 -11.82 -2.05 5.91
C ARG A 196 -13.09 -1.45 6.47
N ILE A 197 -13.11 -1.26 7.79
CA ILE A 197 -14.26 -0.71 8.53
C ILE A 197 -13.79 0.57 9.22
N ASN A 198 -14.48 1.69 8.95
CA ASN A 198 -14.26 2.92 9.67
C ASN A 198 -14.39 2.67 11.18
N ALA A 199 -13.30 2.85 11.92
CA ALA A 199 -13.26 2.55 13.34
C ALA A 199 -14.10 3.50 14.22
N ILE A 200 -14.62 4.57 13.63
CA ILE A 200 -15.47 5.55 14.33
C ILE A 200 -16.95 5.26 14.06
N THR A 201 -17.32 5.05 12.79
CA THR A 201 -18.74 4.94 12.39
C THR A 201 -19.22 3.50 12.24
N GLY A 202 -18.32 2.55 12.05
CA GLY A 202 -18.67 1.16 11.74
C GLY A 202 -19.05 0.93 10.28
N ASP A 203 -18.96 1.94 9.42
CA ASP A 203 -19.23 1.77 7.99
C ASP A 203 -18.04 1.15 7.27
N GLU A 204 -18.34 0.30 6.27
CA GLU A 204 -17.31 -0.25 5.40
C GLU A 204 -16.75 0.84 4.49
N ILE A 205 -15.44 0.81 4.30
CA ILE A 205 -14.72 1.64 3.34
C ILE A 205 -14.50 0.78 2.10
N ALA A 206 -15.19 1.13 1.03
CA ALA A 206 -15.11 0.41 -0.24
C ALA A 206 -13.93 0.88 -1.08
#